data_6d848bc9b215195a84979699c7f31eab
#
_entry.id   6d848bc9b215195a84979699c7f31eab
#
_cell.length_a   1.000
_cell.length_b   1.000
_cell.length_c   1.000
_cell.angle_alpha   90.00
_cell.angle_beta   90.00
_cell.angle_gamma   90.00
#
_symmetry.space_group_name_H-M   'P 1'
#
loop_
_entity.id
_entity.type
_entity.pdbx_description
1 polymer ?
#
loop_
_entity_poly.entity_id
_entity_poly.type
_entity_poly.pdbx_seq_one_letter_code
_entity_poly.pdbx_strand_id
1 'polypeptide(L)'
;MFKVWIKGVLRYAGLKIERLDPLEEAIPADYNHSLFLPRVYRGSLERYLYFLDQLKTVSGLEGDIVECGVSIGHGALLFLLLGDYLGVERTNYGFDSFEDLPDPVEEDGVTPIKGKGYWASPTDAVLRVLRDGRLPDEKIRNRVRLVKGMFDETLPKYEGKIELLHLDCDLYESYKSSLTNLYDKVVTGGIIMFDEYDDQRWRGAKKAIDEFFADKPEKPEKPMPHRKCTWKYYVEKV
;
A
#
# COMPACT_ATOMS: atom_id res chain seq x y z
N MET A 1 -17.21 25.92 -24.23
CA MET A 1 -17.49 26.23 -25.65
C MET A 1 -16.86 25.22 -26.61
N PHE A 2 -15.58 24.90 -26.53
CA PHE A 2 -14.90 23.96 -27.46
C PHE A 2 -15.52 22.55 -27.54
N LYS A 3 -15.87 21.94 -26.40
CA LYS A 3 -16.51 20.60 -26.35
C LYS A 3 -17.89 20.53 -27.00
N VAL A 4 -18.63 21.64 -27.00
CA VAL A 4 -19.97 21.70 -27.61
C VAL A 4 -19.86 21.83 -29.12
N TRP A 5 -18.85 22.55 -29.61
CA TRP A 5 -18.61 22.74 -31.03
C TRP A 5 -18.17 21.43 -31.72
N ILE A 6 -17.23 20.66 -31.10
CA ILE A 6 -16.79 19.35 -31.61
C ILE A 6 -17.98 18.38 -31.72
N LYS A 7 -18.87 18.32 -30.71
CA LYS A 7 -20.08 17.48 -30.79
C LYS A 7 -21.02 17.89 -31.94
N GLY A 8 -21.10 19.18 -32.25
CA GLY A 8 -21.89 19.68 -33.35
C GLY A 8 -21.34 19.27 -34.72
N VAL A 9 -20.03 19.40 -34.93
CA VAL A 9 -19.35 19.06 -36.18
C VAL A 9 -19.42 17.55 -36.46
N LEU A 10 -19.19 16.71 -35.46
CA LEU A 10 -19.22 15.27 -35.58
C LEU A 10 -20.64 14.73 -35.83
N ARG A 11 -21.66 15.39 -35.26
CA ARG A 11 -23.06 15.08 -35.51
C ARG A 11 -23.46 15.40 -36.95
N TYR A 12 -22.92 16.48 -37.52
CA TYR A 12 -23.13 16.86 -38.93
C TYR A 12 -22.44 15.87 -39.91
N ALA A 13 -21.31 15.29 -39.49
CA ALA A 13 -20.58 14.28 -40.27
C ALA A 13 -21.13 12.85 -40.08
N GLY A 14 -22.28 12.67 -39.39
CA GLY A 14 -22.86 11.36 -39.13
C GLY A 14 -22.07 10.48 -38.14
N LEU A 15 -21.07 11.07 -37.51
CA LEU A 15 -20.25 10.40 -36.47
C LEU A 15 -20.88 10.60 -35.11
N LYS A 16 -21.33 9.55 -34.48
CA LYS A 16 -21.79 9.56 -33.09
C LYS A 16 -20.58 9.38 -32.20
N ILE A 17 -20.21 10.43 -31.44
CA ILE A 17 -19.35 10.20 -30.27
C ILE A 17 -20.26 9.56 -29.21
N GLU A 18 -20.28 8.28 -29.16
CA GLU A 18 -20.64 7.60 -27.95
C GLU A 18 -19.49 7.87 -26.98
N ARG A 19 -19.82 8.39 -25.80
CA ARG A 19 -18.95 8.26 -24.66
C ARG A 19 -18.68 6.75 -24.61
N LEU A 20 -17.44 6.34 -24.75
CA LEU A 20 -17.07 5.04 -24.23
C LEU A 20 -17.44 5.14 -22.76
N ASP A 21 -18.61 4.68 -22.42
CA ASP A 21 -18.96 4.44 -21.05
C ASP A 21 -17.87 3.57 -20.44
N PRO A 22 -17.57 3.79 -19.18
CA PRO A 22 -16.51 3.04 -18.50
C PRO A 22 -16.66 1.57 -18.92
N LEU A 23 -15.56 0.94 -19.16
CA LEU A 23 -15.39 -0.44 -19.64
C LEU A 23 -16.32 -1.50 -19.00
N GLU A 24 -17.21 -1.10 -18.10
CA GLU A 24 -18.20 -1.91 -17.39
C GLU A 24 -19.21 -2.61 -18.33
N GLU A 25 -19.58 -2.01 -19.46
CA GLU A 25 -20.57 -2.63 -20.38
C GLU A 25 -19.95 -3.53 -21.47
N ALA A 26 -18.66 -3.41 -21.71
CA ALA A 26 -17.98 -4.18 -22.76
C ALA A 26 -17.30 -5.46 -22.25
N ILE A 27 -17.36 -5.70 -20.94
CA ILE A 27 -16.64 -6.80 -20.30
C ILE A 27 -17.65 -7.80 -19.80
N PRO A 28 -17.49 -9.11 -20.13
CA PRO A 28 -18.36 -10.16 -19.63
C PRO A 28 -18.51 -10.08 -18.11
N ALA A 29 -19.71 -10.36 -17.60
CA ALA A 29 -20.04 -10.25 -16.17
C ALA A 29 -19.17 -11.12 -15.25
N ASP A 30 -18.49 -12.13 -15.82
CA ASP A 30 -17.49 -12.95 -15.16
C ASP A 30 -16.09 -12.31 -15.10
N TYR A 31 -15.93 -11.15 -15.74
CA TYR A 31 -14.68 -10.41 -15.79
C TYR A 31 -14.80 -9.14 -14.96
N ASN A 32 -14.75 -9.29 -13.64
CA ASN A 32 -14.82 -8.15 -12.75
C ASN A 32 -13.48 -7.40 -12.70
N HIS A 33 -13.35 -6.42 -13.56
CA HIS A 33 -12.15 -5.58 -13.65
C HIS A 33 -12.13 -4.44 -12.66
N SER A 34 -13.23 -4.23 -11.99
CA SER A 34 -13.50 -2.97 -11.33
C SER A 34 -12.48 -2.60 -10.27
N LEU A 35 -11.74 -3.58 -9.74
CA LEU A 35 -10.89 -3.33 -8.58
C LEU A 35 -9.40 -3.31 -8.87
N PHE A 36 -8.96 -3.90 -9.99
CA PHE A 36 -7.54 -4.23 -10.07
C PHE A 36 -6.71 -3.52 -11.10
N LEU A 37 -7.27 -3.17 -12.26
CA LEU A 37 -6.56 -2.43 -13.29
C LEU A 37 -7.37 -1.23 -13.76
N PRO A 38 -7.94 -0.44 -12.88
CA PRO A 38 -8.80 0.63 -13.33
C PRO A 38 -8.06 1.62 -14.21
N ARG A 39 -6.75 1.76 -14.05
CA ARG A 39 -5.93 2.65 -14.87
C ARG A 39 -4.47 2.38 -14.60
N VAL A 40 -3.78 1.73 -15.50
CA VAL A 40 -2.32 1.78 -15.50
C VAL A 40 -1.95 3.21 -15.89
N TYR A 41 -1.69 4.04 -14.89
CA TYR A 41 -1.11 5.35 -15.08
C TYR A 41 0.31 5.35 -14.51
N ARG A 42 1.08 6.37 -14.86
CA ARG A 42 2.50 6.43 -14.51
C ARG A 42 2.79 6.17 -13.02
N GLY A 43 2.01 6.76 -12.12
CA GLY A 43 2.22 6.59 -10.67
C GLY A 43 1.95 5.16 -10.18
N SER A 44 0.93 4.48 -10.71
CA SER A 44 0.66 3.08 -10.36
C SER A 44 1.75 2.15 -10.88
N LEU A 45 2.25 2.36 -12.11
CA LEU A 45 3.36 1.57 -12.64
C LEU A 45 4.65 1.78 -11.82
N GLU A 46 4.96 3.02 -11.46
CA GLU A 46 6.12 3.32 -10.62
C GLU A 46 6.02 2.64 -9.25
N ARG A 47 4.82 2.61 -8.63
CA ARG A 47 4.56 1.87 -7.38
C ARG A 47 4.78 0.36 -7.56
N TYR A 48 4.23 -0.25 -8.60
CA TYR A 48 4.39 -1.69 -8.84
C TYR A 48 5.85 -2.08 -9.05
N LEU A 49 6.60 -1.29 -9.82
CA LEU A 49 8.03 -1.52 -10.03
C LEU A 49 8.83 -1.32 -8.74
N TYR A 50 8.47 -0.34 -7.92
CA TYR A 50 9.09 -0.14 -6.61
C TYR A 50 8.89 -1.35 -5.70
N PHE A 51 7.66 -1.85 -5.55
CA PHE A 51 7.36 -3.03 -4.75
C PHE A 51 8.09 -4.27 -5.28
N LEU A 52 8.14 -4.44 -6.60
CA LEU A 52 8.88 -5.54 -7.23
C LEU A 52 10.38 -5.48 -6.91
N ASP A 53 10.98 -4.29 -7.01
CA ASP A 53 12.40 -4.11 -6.74
C ASP A 53 12.72 -4.41 -5.26
N GLN A 54 11.90 -3.92 -4.31
CA GLN A 54 12.09 -4.20 -2.89
C GLN A 54 11.92 -5.70 -2.57
N LEU A 55 10.87 -6.33 -3.11
CA LEU A 55 10.64 -7.76 -2.88
C LEU A 55 11.75 -8.63 -3.48
N LYS A 56 12.32 -8.25 -4.63
CA LYS A 56 13.50 -8.93 -5.19
C LYS A 56 14.71 -8.84 -4.28
N THR A 57 14.95 -7.68 -3.68
CA THR A 57 16.09 -7.48 -2.77
C THR A 57 16.04 -8.47 -1.61
N VAL A 58 14.86 -8.69 -1.02
CA VAL A 58 14.69 -9.56 0.14
C VAL A 58 14.38 -11.01 -0.20
N SER A 59 14.21 -11.36 -1.47
CA SER A 59 13.71 -12.70 -1.90
C SER A 59 14.55 -13.88 -1.43
N GLY A 60 15.83 -13.67 -1.11
CA GLY A 60 16.75 -14.65 -0.55
C GLY A 60 16.77 -14.74 0.97
N LEU A 61 16.03 -13.89 1.67
CA LEU A 61 15.97 -13.87 3.12
C LEU A 61 14.86 -14.78 3.63
N GLU A 62 14.82 -15.02 4.93
CA GLU A 62 13.77 -15.76 5.62
C GLU A 62 13.02 -14.84 6.57
N GLY A 63 11.74 -14.64 6.32
CA GLY A 63 10.88 -13.81 7.14
C GLY A 63 9.48 -13.66 6.54
N ASP A 64 8.63 -12.96 7.26
CA ASP A 64 7.30 -12.60 6.80
C ASP A 64 7.34 -11.26 6.06
N ILE A 65 6.33 -11.00 5.25
CA ILE A 65 5.99 -9.67 4.79
C ILE A 65 4.98 -9.09 5.78
N VAL A 66 5.28 -7.93 6.34
CA VAL A 66 4.39 -7.26 7.30
C VAL A 66 3.97 -5.90 6.75
N GLU A 67 2.66 -5.65 6.72
CA GLU A 67 2.06 -4.37 6.32
C GLU A 67 1.33 -3.75 7.51
N CYS A 68 1.66 -2.51 7.84
CA CYS A 68 0.93 -1.68 8.79
C CYS A 68 0.14 -0.61 8.02
N GLY A 69 -1.19 -0.66 8.12
CA GLY A 69 -2.10 0.09 7.26
C GLY A 69 -2.44 -0.71 5.99
N VAL A 70 -3.46 -1.56 6.10
CA VAL A 70 -3.89 -2.48 5.03
C VAL A 70 -4.93 -1.83 4.12
N SER A 71 -5.75 -0.95 4.71
CA SER A 71 -6.90 -0.36 4.02
C SER A 71 -7.76 -1.46 3.35
N ILE A 72 -8.03 -1.35 2.06
CA ILE A 72 -8.80 -2.37 1.32
C ILE A 72 -7.97 -3.55 0.80
N GLY A 73 -6.65 -3.62 1.12
CA GLY A 73 -5.79 -4.78 0.82
C GLY A 73 -5.05 -4.75 -0.50
N HIS A 74 -4.88 -3.58 -1.11
CA HIS A 74 -4.13 -3.47 -2.37
C HIS A 74 -2.64 -3.81 -2.22
N GLY A 75 -2.02 -3.43 -1.09
CA GLY A 75 -0.62 -3.78 -0.78
C GLY A 75 -0.47 -5.28 -0.61
N ALA A 76 -1.30 -5.88 0.25
CA ALA A 76 -1.30 -7.33 0.47
C ALA A 76 -1.47 -8.14 -0.82
N LEU A 77 -2.40 -7.73 -1.70
CA LEU A 77 -2.57 -8.40 -2.99
C LEU A 77 -1.33 -8.25 -3.87
N LEU A 78 -0.75 -7.05 -3.92
CA LEU A 78 0.42 -6.81 -4.76
C LEU A 78 1.61 -7.67 -4.30
N PHE A 79 1.87 -7.77 -3.00
CA PHE A 79 2.90 -8.64 -2.45
C PHE A 79 2.68 -10.11 -2.79
N LEU A 80 1.45 -10.60 -2.72
CA LEU A 80 1.12 -11.99 -3.07
C LEU A 80 1.33 -12.27 -4.56
N LEU A 81 0.88 -11.37 -5.45
CA LEU A 81 1.05 -11.52 -6.90
C LEU A 81 2.52 -11.40 -7.33
N LEU A 82 3.27 -10.47 -6.74
CA LEU A 82 4.70 -10.32 -7.02
C LEU A 82 5.51 -11.49 -6.45
N GLY A 83 5.11 -12.01 -5.27
CA GLY A 83 5.69 -13.22 -4.70
C GLY A 83 5.51 -14.41 -5.64
N ASP A 84 4.32 -14.61 -6.21
CA ASP A 84 4.06 -15.63 -7.21
C ASP A 84 4.93 -15.47 -8.45
N TYR A 85 5.04 -14.25 -8.95
CA TYR A 85 5.88 -13.94 -10.10
C TYR A 85 7.36 -14.26 -9.85
N LEU A 86 7.84 -14.04 -8.62
CA LEU A 86 9.23 -14.30 -8.23
C LEU A 86 9.47 -15.75 -7.75
N GLY A 87 8.43 -16.57 -7.59
CA GLY A 87 8.52 -17.88 -6.99
C GLY A 87 8.83 -17.84 -5.49
N VAL A 88 8.49 -16.74 -4.81
CA VAL A 88 8.74 -16.52 -3.38
C VAL A 88 7.42 -16.65 -2.63
N GLU A 89 7.37 -17.61 -1.71
CA GLU A 89 6.19 -17.84 -0.89
C GLU A 89 6.42 -17.39 0.55
N ARG A 90 5.71 -16.31 0.97
CA ARG A 90 5.80 -15.74 2.31
C ARG A 90 4.43 -15.63 2.97
N THR A 91 4.41 -15.62 4.28
CA THR A 91 3.23 -15.19 5.02
C THR A 91 3.16 -13.66 4.98
N ASN A 92 1.97 -13.14 4.68
CA ASN A 92 1.69 -11.71 4.66
C ASN A 92 0.84 -11.37 5.87
N TYR A 93 1.41 -10.64 6.83
CA TYR A 93 0.70 -10.08 7.96
C TYR A 93 0.22 -8.69 7.63
N GLY A 94 -1.06 -8.43 7.79
CA GLY A 94 -1.66 -7.12 7.64
C GLY A 94 -2.23 -6.64 8.97
N PHE A 95 -1.65 -5.59 9.54
CA PHE A 95 -2.12 -4.94 10.75
C PHE A 95 -2.89 -3.68 10.40
N ASP A 96 -4.11 -3.55 10.91
CA ASP A 96 -4.97 -2.40 10.69
C ASP A 96 -6.07 -2.37 11.76
N SER A 97 -6.60 -1.21 12.07
CA SER A 97 -7.80 -1.11 12.88
C SER A 97 -9.01 -1.72 12.16
N PHE A 98 -8.98 -1.71 10.82
CA PHE A 98 -10.12 -2.01 9.92
C PHE A 98 -11.35 -1.15 10.26
N GLU A 99 -11.09 -0.06 10.89
CA GLU A 99 -12.02 1.02 11.24
C GLU A 99 -11.49 2.32 10.63
N ASP A 100 -11.67 3.43 11.29
CA ASP A 100 -11.11 4.70 10.81
C ASP A 100 -9.69 4.92 11.33
N LEU A 101 -9.00 5.93 10.79
CA LEU A 101 -7.74 6.41 11.35
C LEU A 101 -7.97 6.94 12.78
N PRO A 102 -6.98 6.79 13.69
CA PRO A 102 -7.01 7.45 14.98
C PRO A 102 -6.99 8.98 14.83
N ASP A 103 -7.31 9.69 15.90
CA ASP A 103 -7.23 11.14 15.90
C ASP A 103 -5.76 11.58 15.73
N PRO A 104 -5.49 12.54 14.82
CA PRO A 104 -4.15 13.06 14.61
C PRO A 104 -3.66 13.84 15.84
N VAL A 105 -2.35 13.84 16.05
CA VAL A 105 -1.69 14.61 17.11
C VAL A 105 -1.10 15.92 16.56
N GLU A 106 -0.49 16.75 17.41
CA GLU A 106 0.10 18.03 17.03
C GLU A 106 1.18 17.87 15.93
N GLU A 107 1.94 16.80 16.00
CA GLU A 107 3.01 16.44 15.07
C GLU A 107 2.50 16.22 13.64
N ASP A 108 1.27 15.79 13.48
CA ASP A 108 0.64 15.56 12.17
C ASP A 108 0.26 16.86 11.46
N GLY A 109 0.02 17.92 12.23
CA GLY A 109 -0.44 19.20 11.70
C GLY A 109 -1.80 19.06 11.00
N VAL A 110 -1.94 19.70 9.84
CA VAL A 110 -3.20 19.63 9.04
C VAL A 110 -3.14 18.38 8.16
N THR A 111 -4.02 17.43 8.43
CA THR A 111 -4.14 16.18 7.69
C THR A 111 -5.34 16.18 6.73
N PRO A 112 -5.37 15.31 5.70
CA PRO A 112 -6.52 15.20 4.78
C PRO A 112 -7.69 14.39 5.37
N ILE A 113 -7.73 14.12 6.66
CA ILE A 113 -8.81 13.37 7.31
C ILE A 113 -10.14 14.10 7.16
N LYS A 114 -11.12 13.44 6.54
CA LYS A 114 -12.40 14.03 6.15
C LYS A 114 -13.58 13.68 7.06
N GLY A 115 -13.33 13.03 8.19
CA GLY A 115 -14.37 12.63 9.17
C GLY A 115 -14.44 11.11 9.37
N LYS A 116 -15.24 10.72 10.34
CA LYS A 116 -15.35 9.31 10.76
C LYS A 116 -15.83 8.40 9.64
N GLY A 117 -15.19 7.25 9.50
CA GLY A 117 -15.55 6.21 8.54
C GLY A 117 -15.02 6.43 7.13
N TYR A 118 -14.31 7.51 6.86
CA TYR A 118 -13.79 7.78 5.51
C TYR A 118 -12.72 6.78 5.07
N TRP A 119 -11.90 6.31 6.01
CA TRP A 119 -10.81 5.34 5.77
C TRP A 119 -11.14 3.94 6.27
N ALA A 120 -12.34 3.74 6.82
CA ALA A 120 -12.76 2.44 7.34
C ALA A 120 -12.85 1.39 6.23
N SER A 121 -12.14 0.30 6.42
CA SER A 121 -12.07 -0.79 5.44
C SER A 121 -12.19 -2.14 6.18
N PRO A 122 -13.40 -2.68 6.31
CA PRO A 122 -13.60 -3.92 7.04
C PRO A 122 -12.85 -5.10 6.38
N THR A 123 -12.44 -6.07 7.18
CA THR A 123 -11.61 -7.21 6.74
C THR A 123 -12.20 -8.02 5.59
N ASP A 124 -13.53 -8.06 5.47
CA ASP A 124 -14.20 -8.73 4.34
C ASP A 124 -13.99 -7.98 3.01
N ALA A 125 -13.81 -6.66 3.05
CA ALA A 125 -13.42 -5.89 1.86
C ALA A 125 -12.02 -6.31 1.38
N VAL A 126 -11.06 -6.48 2.30
CA VAL A 126 -9.71 -7.00 1.96
C VAL A 126 -9.83 -8.39 1.33
N LEU A 127 -10.56 -9.30 1.95
CA LEU A 127 -10.72 -10.67 1.41
C LEU A 127 -11.40 -10.66 0.03
N ARG A 128 -12.30 -9.72 -0.21
CA ARG A 128 -12.93 -9.54 -1.52
C ARG A 128 -11.89 -9.10 -2.55
N VAL A 129 -11.08 -8.10 -2.25
CA VAL A 129 -10.01 -7.62 -3.13
C VAL A 129 -9.02 -8.74 -3.48
N LEU A 130 -8.64 -9.57 -2.51
CA LEU A 130 -7.75 -10.70 -2.77
C LEU A 130 -8.39 -11.74 -3.72
N ARG A 131 -9.68 -12.02 -3.57
CA ARG A 131 -10.43 -12.93 -4.45
C ARG A 131 -10.63 -12.34 -5.84
N ASP A 132 -10.96 -11.06 -5.93
CA ASP A 132 -11.08 -10.34 -7.21
C ASP A 132 -9.74 -10.31 -7.95
N GLY A 133 -8.61 -10.28 -7.23
CA GLY A 133 -7.27 -10.52 -7.76
C GLY A 133 -7.00 -11.96 -8.21
N ARG A 134 -8.03 -12.83 -8.17
CA ARG A 134 -7.99 -14.24 -8.56
C ARG A 134 -7.01 -15.11 -7.76
N LEU A 135 -6.71 -14.70 -6.54
CA LEU A 135 -5.96 -15.55 -5.64
C LEU A 135 -6.84 -16.71 -5.16
N PRO A 136 -6.34 -17.95 -5.19
CA PRO A 136 -7.07 -19.10 -4.67
C PRO A 136 -7.37 -18.94 -3.17
N ASP A 137 -8.58 -19.33 -2.75
CA ASP A 137 -8.98 -19.25 -1.33
C ASP A 137 -8.03 -20.03 -0.41
N GLU A 138 -7.47 -21.13 -0.88
CA GLU A 138 -6.45 -21.89 -0.14
C GLU A 138 -5.20 -21.05 0.10
N LYS A 139 -4.74 -20.34 -0.91
CA LYS A 139 -3.59 -19.44 -0.78
C LYS A 139 -3.86 -18.30 0.19
N ILE A 140 -5.03 -17.68 0.08
CA ILE A 140 -5.44 -16.61 1.02
C ILE A 140 -5.40 -17.16 2.45
N ARG A 141 -6.03 -18.31 2.72
CA ARG A 141 -6.03 -18.92 4.06
C ARG A 141 -4.63 -19.27 4.58
N ASN A 142 -3.76 -19.74 3.71
CA ASN A 142 -2.43 -20.20 4.12
C ASN A 142 -1.42 -19.06 4.26
N ARG A 143 -1.57 -17.97 3.48
CA ARG A 143 -0.55 -16.92 3.35
C ARG A 143 -0.96 -15.56 3.89
N VAL A 144 -2.22 -15.34 4.28
CA VAL A 144 -2.67 -14.04 4.76
C VAL A 144 -3.10 -14.12 6.22
N ARG A 145 -2.62 -13.18 7.01
CA ARG A 145 -2.97 -13.01 8.43
C ARG A 145 -3.39 -11.55 8.66
N LEU A 146 -4.69 -11.30 8.70
CA LEU A 146 -5.21 -9.98 9.04
C LEU A 146 -5.38 -9.89 10.56
N VAL A 147 -4.71 -8.92 11.16
CA VAL A 147 -4.73 -8.68 12.61
C VAL A 147 -5.45 -7.36 12.87
N LYS A 148 -6.69 -7.46 13.36
CA LYS A 148 -7.52 -6.30 13.66
C LYS A 148 -7.18 -5.71 15.04
N GLY A 149 -6.96 -4.42 15.09
CA GLY A 149 -6.81 -3.62 16.30
C GLY A 149 -5.79 -2.49 16.14
N MET A 150 -5.69 -1.68 17.17
CA MET A 150 -4.72 -0.58 17.20
C MET A 150 -3.29 -1.14 17.27
N PHE A 151 -2.34 -0.41 16.73
CA PHE A 151 -0.94 -0.87 16.60
C PHE A 151 -0.26 -1.08 17.96
N ASP A 152 -0.52 -0.23 18.92
CA ASP A 152 -0.02 -0.36 20.29
C ASP A 152 -0.51 -1.62 21.01
N GLU A 153 -1.66 -2.15 20.63
CA GLU A 153 -2.23 -3.38 21.17
C GLU A 153 -1.82 -4.65 20.41
N THR A 154 -1.61 -4.54 19.11
CA THR A 154 -1.45 -5.71 18.23
C THR A 154 0.00 -6.00 17.86
N LEU A 155 0.79 -4.98 17.55
CA LEU A 155 2.18 -5.15 17.11
C LEU A 155 3.12 -5.76 18.19
N PRO A 156 2.97 -5.47 19.48
CA PRO A 156 3.78 -6.14 20.52
C PRO A 156 3.62 -7.67 20.53
N LYS A 157 2.48 -8.19 20.04
CA LYS A 157 2.16 -9.63 20.02
C LYS A 157 2.72 -10.36 18.79
N TYR A 158 3.26 -9.65 17.82
CA TYR A 158 3.91 -10.27 16.68
C TYR A 158 5.29 -10.78 17.09
N GLU A 159 5.55 -12.07 16.88
CA GLU A 159 6.80 -12.74 17.30
C GLU A 159 7.64 -13.23 16.12
N GLY A 160 7.17 -13.04 14.88
CA GLY A 160 7.86 -13.49 13.67
C GLY A 160 9.12 -12.68 13.35
N LYS A 161 9.85 -13.15 12.35
CA LYS A 161 10.92 -12.39 11.68
C LYS A 161 10.35 -11.71 10.44
N ILE A 162 10.84 -10.53 10.11
CA ILE A 162 10.35 -9.72 9.00
C ILE A 162 11.46 -9.58 7.96
N GLU A 163 11.22 -10.01 6.73
CA GLU A 163 12.11 -9.70 5.60
C GLU A 163 11.72 -8.39 4.92
N LEU A 164 10.42 -8.06 4.89
CA LEU A 164 9.91 -6.81 4.33
C LEU A 164 8.81 -6.23 5.22
N LEU A 165 9.05 -5.03 5.72
CA LEU A 165 8.09 -4.23 6.49
C LEU A 165 7.59 -3.07 5.63
N HIS A 166 6.29 -3.01 5.37
CA HIS A 166 5.65 -1.91 4.66
C HIS A 166 4.82 -1.08 5.64
N LEU A 167 5.19 0.20 5.78
CA LEU A 167 4.49 1.18 6.60
C LEU A 167 3.73 2.15 5.71
N ASP A 168 2.40 2.03 5.71
CA ASP A 168 1.41 2.83 4.97
C ASP A 168 0.32 3.26 5.99
N CYS A 169 0.74 4.00 7.03
CA CYS A 169 -0.06 4.22 8.22
C CYS A 169 -0.24 5.69 8.61
N ASP A 170 0.11 6.60 7.69
CA ASP A 170 -0.25 8.01 7.65
C ASP A 170 0.26 8.88 8.82
N LEU A 171 -0.03 8.51 10.08
CA LEU A 171 0.06 9.37 11.25
C LEU A 171 1.34 9.14 12.08
N TYR A 172 1.76 10.18 12.78
CA TYR A 172 2.96 10.19 13.62
C TYR A 172 2.98 9.05 14.65
N GLU A 173 1.94 8.90 15.46
CA GLU A 173 1.89 7.85 16.48
C GLU A 173 1.80 6.44 15.85
N SER A 174 1.18 6.31 14.69
CA SER A 174 1.13 5.05 13.94
C SER A 174 2.51 4.61 13.46
N TYR A 175 3.29 5.52 12.89
CA TYR A 175 4.67 5.26 12.48
C TYR A 175 5.56 4.96 13.68
N LYS A 176 5.47 5.75 14.75
CA LYS A 176 6.23 5.56 15.96
C LYS A 176 5.96 4.22 16.63
N SER A 177 4.68 3.83 16.77
CA SER A 177 4.29 2.53 17.29
C SER A 177 4.82 1.39 16.42
N SER A 178 4.68 1.48 15.11
CA SER A 178 5.13 0.47 14.16
C SER A 178 6.65 0.27 14.23
N LEU A 179 7.42 1.34 14.14
CA LEU A 179 8.88 1.27 14.21
C LEU A 179 9.37 0.75 15.57
N THR A 180 8.79 1.23 16.67
CA THR A 180 9.18 0.79 18.02
C THR A 180 8.98 -0.71 18.23
N ASN A 181 7.90 -1.28 17.71
CA ASN A 181 7.55 -2.68 17.95
C ASN A 181 8.14 -3.65 16.91
N LEU A 182 8.41 -3.20 15.68
CA LEU A 182 8.75 -4.09 14.58
C LEU A 182 10.19 -3.97 14.07
N TYR A 183 10.87 -2.84 14.30
CA TYR A 183 12.23 -2.63 13.78
C TYR A 183 13.20 -3.75 14.16
N ASP A 184 13.23 -4.18 15.42
CA ASP A 184 14.15 -5.23 15.89
C ASP A 184 13.79 -6.63 15.36
N LYS A 185 12.59 -6.79 14.80
CA LYS A 185 12.13 -8.04 14.17
C LYS A 185 12.49 -8.12 12.69
N VAL A 186 12.88 -6.99 12.08
CA VAL A 186 13.39 -6.97 10.71
C VAL A 186 14.79 -7.60 10.69
N VAL A 187 14.97 -8.61 9.85
CA VAL A 187 16.25 -9.32 9.72
C VAL A 187 17.30 -8.42 9.04
N THR A 188 18.58 -8.71 9.27
CA THR A 188 19.68 -8.05 8.53
C THR A 188 19.50 -8.25 7.02
N GLY A 189 19.62 -7.18 6.25
CA GLY A 189 19.31 -7.14 4.81
C GLY A 189 17.82 -6.99 4.49
N GLY A 190 16.95 -7.05 5.51
CA GLY A 190 15.51 -6.81 5.36
C GLY A 190 15.22 -5.34 5.05
N ILE A 191 14.09 -5.10 4.40
CA ILE A 191 13.70 -3.77 3.94
C ILE A 191 12.53 -3.24 4.77
N ILE A 192 12.61 -1.97 5.16
CA ILE A 192 11.51 -1.18 5.73
C ILE A 192 11.11 -0.13 4.72
N MET A 193 9.88 -0.22 4.21
CA MET A 193 9.32 0.70 3.22
C MET A 193 8.43 1.74 3.92
N PHE A 194 8.56 3.00 3.52
CA PHE A 194 7.75 4.13 4.02
C PHE A 194 6.92 4.70 2.87
N ASP A 195 5.60 4.71 3.04
CA ASP A 195 4.69 5.22 2.00
C ASP A 195 4.62 6.75 1.99
N GLU A 196 4.67 7.42 3.15
CA GLU A 196 4.40 8.85 3.33
C GLU A 196 5.63 9.71 3.63
N TYR A 197 6.87 9.19 3.60
CA TYR A 197 8.05 9.91 4.11
C TYR A 197 8.19 11.35 3.60
N ASP A 198 7.95 11.58 2.33
CA ASP A 198 8.08 12.92 1.70
C ASP A 198 6.72 13.50 1.27
N ASP A 199 5.62 12.94 1.78
CA ASP A 199 4.27 13.43 1.51
C ASP A 199 3.89 14.57 2.47
N GLN A 200 3.77 15.78 1.92
CA GLN A 200 3.44 16.98 2.70
C GLN A 200 2.05 16.94 3.36
N ARG A 201 1.21 16.01 2.97
CA ARG A 201 -0.10 15.79 3.59
C ARG A 201 0.00 15.05 4.93
N TRP A 202 1.09 14.29 5.12
CA TRP A 202 1.33 13.41 6.26
C TRP A 202 2.68 13.73 6.94
N ARG A 203 2.83 14.96 7.40
CA ARG A 203 4.10 15.46 7.97
C ARG A 203 4.55 14.72 9.21
N GLY A 204 3.60 14.19 9.99
CA GLY A 204 3.84 13.38 11.16
C GLY A 204 4.63 12.11 10.85
N ALA A 205 4.34 11.46 9.72
CA ALA A 205 5.06 10.28 9.27
C ALA A 205 6.57 10.55 9.14
N LYS A 206 6.95 11.61 8.40
CA LYS A 206 8.36 11.99 8.24
C LYS A 206 9.02 12.30 9.58
N LYS A 207 8.35 13.04 10.46
CA LYS A 207 8.89 13.39 11.78
C LYS A 207 9.17 12.15 12.61
N ALA A 208 8.22 11.20 12.69
CA ALA A 208 8.38 9.96 13.44
C ALA A 208 9.55 9.11 12.92
N ILE A 209 9.69 9.02 11.58
CA ILE A 209 10.78 8.26 10.94
C ILE A 209 12.12 8.93 11.22
N ASP A 210 12.25 10.25 11.02
CA ASP A 210 13.49 10.98 11.25
C ASP A 210 13.95 10.86 12.71
N GLU A 211 13.03 10.99 13.67
CA GLU A 211 13.32 10.83 15.10
C GLU A 211 13.78 9.41 15.41
N PHE A 212 13.11 8.40 14.87
CA PHE A 212 13.45 7.00 15.12
C PHE A 212 14.82 6.62 14.55
N PHE A 213 15.19 7.14 13.39
CA PHE A 213 16.46 6.85 12.73
C PHE A 213 17.58 7.87 13.07
N ALA A 214 17.36 8.80 13.99
CA ALA A 214 18.36 9.83 14.34
C ALA A 214 19.71 9.22 14.73
N ASP A 215 19.69 8.23 15.59
CA ASP A 215 20.88 7.53 16.17
C ASP A 215 21.17 6.18 15.55
N LYS A 216 20.45 5.78 14.51
CA LYS A 216 20.69 4.51 13.83
C LYS A 216 21.67 4.67 12.66
N PRO A 217 22.44 3.63 12.32
CA PRO A 217 23.36 3.71 11.18
C PRO A 217 22.60 3.86 9.86
N GLU A 218 21.43 3.23 9.74
CA GLU A 218 20.59 3.32 8.55
C GLU A 218 19.91 4.69 8.45
N LYS A 219 19.74 5.18 7.24
CA LYS A 219 18.97 6.40 6.96
C LYS A 219 17.98 6.14 5.82
N PRO A 220 16.80 6.79 5.86
CA PRO A 220 15.83 6.65 4.78
C PRO A 220 16.42 7.06 3.43
N GLU A 221 16.32 6.16 2.45
CA GLU A 221 16.81 6.32 1.10
C GLU A 221 15.67 6.38 0.09
N LYS A 222 15.86 7.17 -0.96
CA LYS A 222 14.89 7.27 -2.04
C LYS A 222 15.17 6.20 -3.09
N PRO A 223 14.17 5.35 -3.41
CA PRO A 223 14.35 4.39 -4.48
C PRO A 223 14.47 5.14 -5.81
N MET A 224 15.56 4.92 -6.50
CA MET A 224 15.87 5.45 -7.85
C MET A 224 15.71 6.98 -8.02
N PRO A 225 16.81 7.73 -8.08
CA PRO A 225 16.82 9.21 -8.13
C PRO A 225 16.16 9.83 -9.37
N HIS A 226 15.89 9.04 -10.42
CA HIS A 226 15.26 9.51 -11.66
C HIS A 226 13.77 9.18 -11.79
N ARG A 227 13.18 8.47 -10.84
CA ARG A 227 11.73 8.20 -10.84
C ARG A 227 11.02 9.25 -10.00
N LYS A 228 9.90 9.74 -10.50
CA LYS A 228 9.08 10.74 -9.81
C LYS A 228 8.13 10.12 -8.76
N CYS A 229 8.44 8.94 -8.26
CA CYS A 229 7.82 8.41 -7.05
C CYS A 229 8.34 9.22 -5.87
N THR A 230 7.73 10.35 -5.60
CA THR A 230 8.36 11.46 -4.88
C THR A 230 8.40 11.27 -3.38
N TRP A 231 7.52 10.45 -2.82
CA TRP A 231 7.35 10.31 -1.36
C TRP A 231 7.66 8.92 -0.80
N LYS A 232 7.95 7.93 -1.65
CA LYS A 232 8.34 6.58 -1.22
C LYS A 232 9.81 6.54 -0.86
N TYR A 233 10.10 6.00 0.31
CA TYR A 233 11.46 5.83 0.83
C TYR A 233 11.58 4.43 1.46
N TYR A 234 12.79 3.99 1.69
CA TYR A 234 13.06 2.72 2.37
C TYR A 234 14.34 2.80 3.20
N VAL A 235 14.51 1.82 4.07
CA VAL A 235 15.74 1.53 4.80
C VAL A 235 16.05 0.05 4.59
N GLU A 236 17.32 -0.25 4.32
CA GLU A 236 17.85 -1.61 4.43
C GLU A 236 18.46 -1.79 5.82
N LYS A 237 18.03 -2.83 6.53
CA LYS A 237 18.46 -3.12 7.90
C LYS A 237 19.89 -3.70 7.90
N VAL A 238 20.82 -3.06 8.60
CA VAL A 238 22.20 -3.53 8.77
C VAL A 238 22.38 -4.47 9.96
#